data_1071964055538d42d067e2c302afe562
#
_entry.id   1071964055538d42d067e2c302afe562
#
_cell.length_a   1.000
_cell.length_b   1.000
_cell.length_c   1.000
_cell.angle_alpha   90.00
_cell.angle_beta   90.00
_cell.angle_gamma   90.00
#
_symmetry.space_group_name_H-M   'P 1'
#
loop_
_entity.id
_entity.type
_entity.pdbx_description
1 polymer ?
#
loop_
_entity_poly.entity_id
_entity_poly.type
_entity_poly.pdbx_seq_one_letter_code
_entity_poly.pdbx_strand_id
1 'polypeptide(L)'
;MHIPDGFIDIPTSAAFAAIAAGGIAASLKGAKSSLDDKTAPLAGLTATFIFAVQMLNFPVAAGTSGHLIGAALATVLVGPYAATLAITIVLLLQALLFADGGLSALGLSVFNMSFIAVWVSYGIFVLLK
;
A
#
# COMPACT_ATOMS: atom_id res chain seq x y z
N MET A 1 9.58 7.46 -0.53
CA MET A 1 8.82 7.19 0.72
C MET A 1 8.93 5.74 1.18
N HIS A 2 9.46 4.84 0.37
CA HIS A 2 9.75 3.49 0.80
C HIS A 2 10.93 3.47 1.77
N ILE A 3 10.90 2.56 2.73
CA ILE A 3 11.99 2.40 3.69
C ILE A 3 13.08 1.54 3.04
N PRO A 4 14.35 2.01 2.93
CA PRO A 4 15.43 1.24 2.36
C PRO A 4 15.85 0.06 3.26
N ASP A 5 16.57 -0.91 2.66
CA ASP A 5 17.20 -1.98 3.44
C ASP A 5 18.24 -1.42 4.42
N GLY A 6 18.34 -2.03 5.59
CA GLY A 6 19.28 -1.65 6.63
C GLY A 6 18.82 -0.49 7.53
N PHE A 7 17.65 0.10 7.29
CA PHE A 7 17.11 1.17 8.15
C PHE A 7 16.37 0.65 9.38
N ILE A 8 15.95 -0.61 9.36
CA ILE A 8 15.29 -1.26 10.49
C ILE A 8 16.00 -2.55 10.83
N ASP A 9 15.97 -2.92 12.10
CA ASP A 9 16.55 -4.15 12.62
C ASP A 9 15.72 -5.39 12.22
N ILE A 10 16.35 -6.56 12.27
CA ILE A 10 15.73 -7.83 11.87
C ILE A 10 14.47 -8.16 12.70
N PRO A 11 14.46 -8.03 14.04
CA PRO A 11 13.26 -8.27 14.82
C PRO A 11 12.07 -7.40 14.41
N THR A 12 12.30 -6.10 14.19
CA THR A 12 11.27 -5.17 13.71
C THR A 12 10.78 -5.55 12.31
N SER A 13 11.69 -5.88 11.38
CA SER A 13 11.34 -6.37 10.04
C SER A 13 10.43 -7.60 10.11
N ALA A 14 10.79 -8.60 10.92
CA ALA A 14 10.01 -9.82 11.08
C ALA A 14 8.63 -9.56 11.70
N ALA A 15 8.55 -8.72 12.71
CA ALA A 15 7.29 -8.35 13.35
C ALA A 15 6.33 -7.68 12.37
N PHE A 16 6.79 -6.67 11.62
CA PHE A 16 5.96 -5.98 10.64
C PHE A 16 5.63 -6.82 9.42
N ALA A 17 6.50 -7.76 9.01
CA ALA A 17 6.18 -8.74 7.97
C ALA A 17 5.00 -9.65 8.41
N ALA A 18 5.01 -10.12 9.64
CA ALA A 18 3.92 -10.93 10.20
C ALA A 18 2.61 -10.14 10.31
N ILE A 19 2.66 -8.89 10.80
CA ILE A 19 1.51 -7.99 10.87
C ILE A 19 0.94 -7.72 9.47
N ALA A 20 1.80 -7.41 8.50
CA ALA A 20 1.40 -7.18 7.12
C ALA A 20 0.73 -8.42 6.51
N ALA A 21 1.31 -9.60 6.69
CA ALA A 21 0.74 -10.86 6.21
C ALA A 21 -0.66 -11.13 6.81
N GLY A 22 -0.82 -10.91 8.11
CA GLY A 22 -2.12 -11.03 8.79
C GLY A 22 -3.17 -10.06 8.26
N GLY A 23 -2.77 -8.81 8.07
CA GLY A 23 -3.64 -7.77 7.51
C GLY A 23 -4.02 -8.03 6.04
N ILE A 24 -3.08 -8.53 5.21
CA ILE A 24 -3.37 -8.95 3.83
C ILE A 24 -4.40 -10.08 3.84
N ALA A 25 -4.22 -11.09 4.69
CA ALA A 25 -5.16 -12.20 4.81
C ALA A 25 -6.56 -11.73 5.24
N ALA A 26 -6.65 -10.79 6.17
CA ALA A 26 -7.91 -10.16 6.57
C ALA A 26 -8.54 -9.37 5.42
N SER A 27 -7.73 -8.60 4.68
CA SER A 27 -8.19 -7.82 3.53
C SER A 27 -8.66 -8.71 2.38
N LEU A 28 -8.03 -9.87 2.15
CA LEU A 28 -8.50 -10.86 1.17
C LEU A 28 -9.88 -11.40 1.52
N LYS A 29 -10.13 -11.69 2.81
CA LYS A 29 -11.45 -12.13 3.26
C LYS A 29 -12.51 -11.04 3.07
N GLY A 30 -12.20 -9.80 3.44
CA GLY A 30 -13.11 -8.66 3.29
C GLY A 30 -13.37 -8.32 1.81
N ALA A 31 -12.34 -8.39 0.97
CA ALA A 31 -12.46 -8.10 -0.45
C ALA A 31 -13.34 -9.10 -1.21
N LYS A 32 -13.39 -10.37 -0.78
CA LYS A 32 -14.25 -11.38 -1.41
C LYS A 32 -15.72 -10.99 -1.46
N SER A 33 -16.19 -10.22 -0.49
CA SER A 33 -17.59 -9.76 -0.44
C SER A 33 -17.83 -8.43 -1.15
N SER A 34 -16.77 -7.69 -1.48
CA SER A 34 -16.84 -6.36 -2.09
C SER A 34 -16.38 -6.31 -3.54
N LEU A 35 -15.61 -7.30 -3.99
CA LEU A 35 -15.16 -7.40 -5.37
C LEU A 35 -16.22 -8.11 -6.21
N ASP A 36 -16.86 -7.36 -7.08
CA ASP A 36 -17.80 -7.83 -8.10
C ASP A 36 -17.20 -7.62 -9.50
N ASP A 37 -17.97 -7.93 -10.54
CA ASP A 37 -17.55 -7.82 -11.95
C ASP A 37 -17.20 -6.37 -12.37
N LYS A 38 -17.62 -5.37 -11.61
CA LYS A 38 -17.32 -3.96 -11.87
C LYS A 38 -16.17 -3.46 -10.99
N THR A 39 -16.16 -3.83 -9.73
CA THR A 39 -15.17 -3.35 -8.75
C THR A 39 -13.81 -4.02 -8.95
N ALA A 40 -13.76 -5.27 -9.42
CA ALA A 40 -12.48 -5.94 -9.65
C ALA A 40 -11.66 -5.30 -10.80
N PRO A 41 -12.21 -5.01 -11.99
CA PRO A 41 -11.49 -4.25 -13.01
C PRO A 41 -11.10 -2.84 -12.56
N LEU A 42 -11.99 -2.16 -11.82
CA LEU A 42 -11.71 -0.83 -11.27
C LEU A 42 -10.53 -0.86 -10.29
N ALA A 43 -10.44 -1.89 -9.43
CA ALA A 43 -9.31 -2.08 -8.54
C ALA A 43 -7.99 -2.28 -9.30
N GLY A 44 -7.99 -3.03 -10.39
CA GLY A 44 -6.85 -3.20 -11.27
C GLY A 44 -6.42 -1.89 -11.95
N LEU A 45 -7.36 -1.13 -12.48
CA LEU A 45 -7.07 0.19 -13.07
C LEU A 45 -6.55 1.18 -12.02
N THR A 46 -7.13 1.18 -10.83
CA THR A 46 -6.69 2.02 -9.71
C THR A 46 -5.27 1.66 -9.30
N ALA A 47 -4.93 0.38 -9.17
CA ALA A 47 -3.59 -0.07 -8.86
C ALA A 47 -2.57 0.36 -9.94
N THR A 48 -2.92 0.20 -11.21
CA THR A 48 -2.08 0.63 -12.35
C THR A 48 -1.83 2.13 -12.34
N PHE A 49 -2.86 2.93 -12.12
CA PHE A 49 -2.74 4.38 -12.02
C PHE A 49 -1.84 4.78 -10.85
N ILE A 50 -2.06 4.20 -9.66
CA ILE A 50 -1.26 4.49 -8.47
C ILE A 50 0.20 4.09 -8.69
N PHE A 51 0.45 2.91 -9.29
CA PHE A 51 1.79 2.49 -9.65
C PHE A 51 2.50 3.53 -10.52
N ALA A 52 1.85 3.97 -11.61
CA ALA A 52 2.42 4.96 -12.52
C ALA A 52 2.73 6.29 -11.83
N VAL A 53 1.83 6.77 -10.98
CA VAL A 53 2.04 8.04 -10.26
C VAL A 53 3.07 7.92 -9.16
N GLN A 54 3.16 6.79 -8.47
CA GLN A 54 4.19 6.54 -7.46
C GLN A 54 5.59 6.46 -8.06
N MET A 55 5.74 6.07 -9.33
CA MET A 55 7.02 6.08 -10.03
C MET A 55 7.53 7.50 -10.33
N LEU A 56 6.68 8.53 -10.24
CA LEU A 56 7.07 9.93 -10.31
C LEU A 56 7.64 10.39 -8.96
N ASN A 57 8.86 9.99 -8.69
CA ASN A 57 9.58 10.34 -7.48
C ASN A 57 10.31 11.68 -7.62
N PHE A 58 10.33 12.46 -6.55
CA PHE A 58 11.14 13.67 -6.46
C PHE A 58 11.99 13.64 -5.17
N PRO A 59 13.22 14.14 -5.23
CA PRO A 59 14.09 14.19 -4.07
C PRO A 59 13.54 15.17 -3.02
N VAL A 60 13.52 14.76 -1.75
CA VAL A 60 13.07 15.60 -0.63
C VAL A 60 14.26 16.09 0.16
N ALA A 61 15.06 15.20 0.73
CA ALA A 61 16.27 15.50 1.48
C ALA A 61 17.08 14.23 1.74
N ALA A 62 18.40 14.35 1.86
CA ALA A 62 19.32 13.32 2.37
C ALA A 62 19.04 11.88 1.87
N GLY A 63 18.82 11.71 0.57
CA GLY A 63 18.57 10.39 -0.03
C GLY A 63 17.14 9.86 0.12
N THR A 64 16.21 10.67 0.65
CA THR A 64 14.79 10.33 0.67
C THR A 64 14.05 10.90 -0.53
N SER A 65 13.00 10.20 -0.96
CA SER A 65 12.14 10.62 -2.07
C SER A 65 10.69 10.79 -1.60
N GLY A 66 9.98 11.69 -2.26
CA GLY A 66 8.54 11.89 -2.10
C GLY A 66 7.78 11.44 -3.35
N HIS A 67 6.61 10.87 -3.17
CA HIS A 67 5.66 10.54 -4.23
C HIS A 67 4.24 10.50 -3.67
N LEU A 68 3.24 10.46 -4.54
CA LEU A 68 1.85 10.26 -4.12
C LEU A 68 1.68 8.85 -3.54
N ILE A 69 1.00 8.70 -2.40
CA ILE A 69 0.67 7.38 -1.85
C ILE A 69 -0.52 6.74 -2.60
N GLY A 70 -1.55 7.55 -2.88
CA GLY A 70 -2.74 7.09 -3.59
C GLY A 70 -3.77 6.36 -2.72
N ALA A 71 -3.52 6.17 -1.42
CA ALA A 71 -4.38 5.40 -0.52
C ALA A 71 -5.80 5.98 -0.40
N ALA A 72 -5.93 7.30 -0.27
CA ALA A 72 -7.22 7.96 -0.18
C ALA A 72 -8.03 7.77 -1.46
N LEU A 73 -7.40 7.95 -2.63
CA LEU A 73 -8.04 7.72 -3.92
C LEU A 73 -8.53 6.28 -4.06
N ALA A 74 -7.66 5.30 -3.79
CA ALA A 74 -8.04 3.90 -3.86
C ALA A 74 -9.21 3.58 -2.92
N THR A 75 -9.16 4.10 -1.69
CA THR A 75 -10.19 3.86 -0.67
C THR A 75 -11.56 4.35 -1.11
N VAL A 76 -11.63 5.55 -1.72
CA VAL A 76 -12.88 6.13 -2.21
C VAL A 76 -13.42 5.37 -3.43
N LEU A 77 -12.54 4.91 -4.32
CA LEU A 77 -12.93 4.23 -5.56
C LEU A 77 -13.37 2.78 -5.36
N VAL A 78 -12.64 2.01 -4.55
CA VAL A 78 -12.81 0.55 -4.47
C VAL A 78 -13.04 0.03 -3.05
N GLY A 79 -13.12 0.91 -2.07
CA GLY A 79 -13.29 0.54 -0.66
C GLY A 79 -11.99 0.07 0.01
N PRO A 80 -11.99 -0.03 1.36
CA PRO A 80 -10.76 -0.20 2.13
C PRO A 80 -10.07 -1.54 1.89
N TYR A 81 -10.80 -2.63 1.75
CA TYR A 81 -10.19 -3.95 1.56
C TYR A 81 -9.50 -4.09 0.21
N ALA A 82 -10.20 -3.72 -0.88
CA ALA A 82 -9.63 -3.76 -2.22
C ALA A 82 -8.49 -2.74 -2.39
N ALA A 83 -8.60 -1.55 -1.78
CA ALA A 83 -7.55 -0.55 -1.76
C ALA A 83 -6.28 -1.05 -1.06
N THR A 84 -6.43 -1.71 0.10
CA THR A 84 -5.30 -2.32 0.81
C THR A 84 -4.57 -3.33 -0.08
N LEU A 85 -5.30 -4.20 -0.77
CA LEU A 85 -4.71 -5.19 -1.67
C LEU A 85 -4.04 -4.52 -2.88
N ALA A 86 -4.70 -3.54 -3.50
CA ALA A 86 -4.17 -2.82 -4.65
C ALA A 86 -2.83 -2.14 -4.34
N ILE A 87 -2.75 -1.39 -3.23
CA ILE A 87 -1.51 -0.73 -2.82
C ILE A 87 -0.45 -1.75 -2.40
N THR A 88 -0.81 -2.83 -1.72
CA THR A 88 0.13 -3.89 -1.37
C THR A 88 0.78 -4.49 -2.62
N ILE A 89 0.00 -4.78 -3.66
CA ILE A 89 0.52 -5.29 -4.94
C ILE A 89 1.47 -4.27 -5.59
N VAL A 90 1.10 -3.00 -5.60
CA VAL A 90 1.96 -1.92 -6.12
C VAL A 90 3.31 -1.89 -5.40
N LEU A 91 3.31 -1.91 -4.06
CA LEU A 91 4.54 -1.90 -3.25
C LEU A 91 5.40 -3.15 -3.48
N LEU A 92 4.78 -4.32 -3.62
CA LEU A 92 5.47 -5.56 -3.94
C LEU A 92 6.18 -5.48 -5.30
N LEU A 93 5.47 -5.01 -6.34
CA LEU A 93 6.05 -4.86 -7.67
C LEU A 93 7.19 -3.84 -7.69
N GLN A 94 7.04 -2.72 -6.98
CA GLN A 94 8.08 -1.70 -6.87
C GLN A 94 9.34 -2.25 -6.19
N ALA A 95 9.19 -2.97 -5.08
CA ALA A 95 10.33 -3.53 -4.36
C ALA A 95 11.02 -4.66 -5.14
N LEU A 96 10.25 -5.55 -5.79
CA LEU A 96 10.80 -6.74 -6.46
C LEU A 96 11.34 -6.45 -7.86
N LEU A 97 10.67 -5.60 -8.64
CA LEU A 97 11.02 -5.37 -10.05
C LEU A 97 11.80 -4.09 -10.29
N PHE A 98 11.63 -3.10 -9.42
CA PHE A 98 12.22 -1.76 -9.61
C PHE A 98 13.23 -1.38 -8.54
N ALA A 99 13.46 -2.25 -7.55
CA ALA A 99 14.33 -1.97 -6.40
C ALA A 99 13.96 -0.66 -5.68
N ASP A 100 12.68 -0.28 -5.72
CA ASP A 100 12.16 0.91 -5.05
C ASP A 100 11.59 0.50 -3.68
N GLY A 101 12.44 0.63 -2.65
CA GLY A 101 12.21 0.16 -1.29
C GLY A 101 12.97 -1.12 -0.94
N GLY A 102 13.28 -1.26 0.34
CA GLY A 102 14.00 -2.41 0.86
C GLY A 102 13.11 -3.64 1.02
N LEU A 103 13.60 -4.81 0.62
CA LEU A 103 12.90 -6.09 0.83
C LEU A 103 12.78 -6.43 2.32
N SER A 104 13.80 -6.12 3.11
CA SER A 104 13.77 -6.32 4.57
C SER A 104 12.78 -5.39 5.27
N ALA A 105 12.50 -4.22 4.70
CA ALA A 105 11.58 -3.23 5.23
C ALA A 105 10.18 -3.28 4.58
N LEU A 106 9.93 -4.22 3.67
CA LEU A 106 8.70 -4.29 2.88
C LEU A 106 7.45 -4.42 3.77
N GLY A 107 7.51 -5.25 4.82
CA GLY A 107 6.40 -5.41 5.77
C GLY A 107 6.01 -4.10 6.44
N LEU A 108 6.97 -3.29 6.86
CA LEU A 108 6.73 -1.98 7.46
C LEU A 108 6.23 -0.97 6.42
N SER A 109 6.76 -0.99 5.20
CA SER A 109 6.27 -0.15 4.10
C SER A 109 4.81 -0.48 3.75
N VAL A 110 4.45 -1.76 3.68
CA VAL A 110 3.06 -2.21 3.49
C VAL A 110 2.19 -1.77 4.66
N PHE A 111 2.65 -1.95 5.89
CA PHE A 111 1.90 -1.51 7.06
C PHE A 111 1.57 -0.02 7.00
N ASN A 112 2.54 0.83 6.73
CA ASN A 112 2.35 2.29 6.70
C ASN A 112 1.54 2.76 5.49
N MET A 113 1.91 2.34 4.28
CA MET A 113 1.38 2.92 3.05
C MET A 113 0.11 2.22 2.57
N SER A 114 -0.09 0.95 2.92
CA SER A 114 -1.28 0.21 2.59
C SER A 114 -2.29 0.20 3.76
N PHE A 115 -1.92 -0.31 4.95
CA PHE A 115 -2.88 -0.37 6.06
C PHE A 115 -3.18 0.98 6.67
N ILE A 116 -2.21 1.64 7.28
CA ILE A 116 -2.46 2.90 8.00
C ILE A 116 -3.06 3.94 7.06
N ALA A 117 -2.45 4.16 5.89
CA ALA A 117 -2.93 5.18 4.96
C ALA A 117 -4.34 4.90 4.44
N VAL A 118 -4.67 3.65 4.10
CA VAL A 118 -6.01 3.27 3.62
C VAL A 118 -7.06 3.38 4.71
N TRP A 119 -6.80 2.79 5.89
CA TRP A 119 -7.82 2.74 6.94
C TRP A 119 -8.05 4.08 7.62
N VAL A 120 -7.02 4.92 7.75
CA VAL A 120 -7.19 6.33 8.20
C VAL A 120 -7.99 7.11 7.16
N SER A 121 -7.68 6.98 5.87
CA SER A 121 -8.44 7.62 4.79
C SER A 121 -9.89 7.17 4.78
N TYR A 122 -10.16 5.88 5.00
CA TYR A 122 -11.51 5.36 5.10
C TYR A 122 -12.27 5.93 6.29
N GLY A 123 -11.63 5.98 7.46
CA GLY A 123 -12.22 6.58 8.67
C GLY A 123 -12.61 8.05 8.45
N ILE A 124 -11.71 8.83 7.87
CA ILE A 124 -11.99 10.24 7.54
C ILE A 124 -13.14 10.34 6.53
N PHE A 125 -13.12 9.52 5.47
CA PHE A 125 -14.17 9.52 4.46
C PHE A 125 -15.55 9.21 5.05
N VAL A 126 -15.63 8.22 5.94
CA VAL A 126 -16.89 7.86 6.61
C VAL A 126 -17.38 8.97 7.55
N LEU A 127 -16.46 9.67 8.22
CA LEU A 127 -16.80 10.79 9.12
C LEU A 127 -17.30 12.03 8.37
N LEU A 128 -16.86 12.24 7.14
CA LEU A 128 -17.22 13.40 6.33
C LEU A 128 -18.44 13.16 5.42
N LYS A 129 -18.90 11.93 5.33
CA LYS A 129 -20.09 11.54 4.52
C LYS A 129 -21.38 11.68 5.30
#